data_578fa4dae18c9a0dbadaa1ff05805846
#
_entry.id   578fa4dae18c9a0dbadaa1ff05805846
#
_cell.length_a   1.000
_cell.length_b   1.000
_cell.length_c   1.000
_cell.angle_alpha   90.00
_cell.angle_beta   90.00
_cell.angle_gamma   90.00
#
_symmetry.space_group_name_H-M   'P 1'
#
loop_
_entity.id
_entity.type
_entity.pdbx_description
1 polymer ?
#
loop_
_entity_poly.entity_id
_entity_poly.type
_entity_poly.pdbx_seq_one_letter_code
_entity_poly.pdbx_strand_id
1 'polypeptide(L)'
;MKHQDSSSEPLLQVSRSPALRGTVSVPGDKSISHRALLFGALADGPVEISGLGLGGDNVSTVAALRALGVPIAQAGTDVRVDGVGFAGLGEAAAPLDCGNSGTSMRLLCGLLAGRPFVATLTGDRSLSRRPMARVATPLRRMGATIDGRQDPSQGSHSNDLFPPLTVRGGALRGIEYQLPVASAQLKSALILAGLQASGRTVISEPGLSRDHSERMLGFLGAPVSAEPEQRRVVVDPTGWNGRLRAGPVSVPGDLSSAAFLLVAALIVPESDVTVENLGLNPTRTGVLDALVAMGADLEIKATGQAMGEPVGSVRARWAGKPLRGITVAGELALRSIDEIPALAVAAAMAKGTTEFCDLRELRVKESDRIACIARELQRAGMTVREAPDGFSVTGTGGNPSLGGRVQPDGDHRIAMAGAILGLVADDATEVPSQDIATSFPSFARLLQVLGAPVS
;
A
#
# COMPACT_ATOMS: atom_id res chain seq x y z
N MET A 1 3.95 34.43 24.25
CA MET A 1 3.54 34.70 22.87
C MET A 1 4.74 34.40 21.98
N LYS A 2 4.81 33.22 21.40
CA LYS A 2 5.76 32.90 20.34
C LYS A 2 4.93 32.83 19.06
N HIS A 3 5.19 33.75 18.14
CA HIS A 3 4.64 33.70 16.78
C HIS A 3 5.03 32.35 16.18
N GLN A 4 4.03 31.48 15.87
CA GLN A 4 4.19 30.43 14.92
C GLN A 4 4.35 31.09 13.55
N ASP A 5 5.56 31.00 13.01
CA ASP A 5 5.83 31.28 11.61
C ASP A 5 4.88 30.36 10.78
N SER A 6 3.92 30.98 10.13
CA SER A 6 3.11 30.32 9.11
C SER A 6 3.97 30.19 7.84
N SER A 7 4.92 29.24 7.84
CA SER A 7 5.50 28.76 6.59
C SER A 7 4.35 28.18 5.79
N SER A 8 3.97 28.83 4.69
CA SER A 8 2.93 28.38 3.78
C SER A 8 3.24 26.94 3.36
N GLU A 9 2.33 26.04 3.66
CA GLU A 9 2.41 24.63 3.27
C GLU A 9 2.62 24.56 1.74
N PRO A 10 3.64 23.80 1.25
CA PRO A 10 3.92 23.77 -0.19
C PRO A 10 2.73 23.14 -0.93
N LEU A 11 2.16 23.90 -1.85
CA LEU A 11 0.98 23.53 -2.61
C LEU A 11 1.38 23.21 -4.05
N LEU A 12 0.85 22.11 -4.58
CA LEU A 12 0.84 21.80 -6.00
C LEU A 12 -0.35 22.51 -6.62
N GLN A 13 -0.11 23.37 -7.59
CA GLN A 13 -1.14 24.00 -8.39
C GLN A 13 -1.45 23.12 -9.60
N VAL A 14 -2.70 22.77 -9.81
CA VAL A 14 -3.17 21.95 -10.93
C VAL A 14 -4.22 22.74 -11.69
N SER A 15 -4.02 22.86 -12.99
CA SER A 15 -5.00 23.49 -13.90
C SER A 15 -5.53 22.48 -14.90
N ARG A 16 -6.64 22.83 -15.55
CA ARG A 16 -7.23 22.02 -16.61
C ARG A 16 -6.21 21.64 -17.66
N SER A 17 -6.10 20.33 -17.94
CA SER A 17 -5.06 19.76 -18.77
C SER A 17 -5.49 19.64 -20.23
N PRO A 18 -4.59 19.91 -21.20
CA PRO A 18 -4.68 19.36 -22.54
C PRO A 18 -4.51 17.84 -22.48
N ALA A 19 -4.54 17.19 -23.64
CA ALA A 19 -4.31 15.75 -23.74
C ALA A 19 -3.01 15.31 -23.09
N LEU A 20 -3.07 14.31 -22.22
CA LEU A 20 -1.90 13.68 -21.64
C LEU A 20 -1.34 12.64 -22.61
N ARG A 21 -0.03 12.68 -22.88
CA ARG A 21 0.59 11.75 -23.84
C ARG A 21 1.96 11.31 -23.40
N GLY A 22 2.29 10.06 -23.66
CA GLY A 22 3.64 9.54 -23.46
C GLY A 22 3.72 8.22 -22.73
N THR A 23 4.94 7.80 -22.50
CA THR A 23 5.29 6.58 -21.78
C THR A 23 6.11 6.95 -20.55
N VAL A 24 5.71 6.43 -19.40
CA VAL A 24 6.37 6.70 -18.11
C VAL A 24 6.51 5.42 -17.30
N SER A 25 7.43 5.45 -16.34
CA SER A 25 7.51 4.46 -15.27
C SER A 25 7.22 5.15 -13.94
N VAL A 26 6.52 4.46 -13.05
CA VAL A 26 6.22 4.92 -11.69
C VAL A 26 7.23 4.38 -10.68
N PRO A 27 7.34 4.95 -9.48
CA PRO A 27 8.18 4.39 -8.43
C PRO A 27 7.85 2.93 -8.12
N GLY A 28 8.84 2.20 -7.62
CA GLY A 28 8.67 0.81 -7.22
C GLY A 28 7.54 0.60 -6.22
N ASP A 29 6.85 -0.53 -6.35
CA ASP A 29 5.73 -0.91 -5.49
C ASP A 29 6.14 -0.86 -4.01
N LYS A 30 5.39 -0.07 -3.22
CA LYS A 30 5.65 0.14 -1.80
C LYS A 30 5.64 -1.18 -1.02
N SER A 31 4.66 -2.02 -1.25
CA SER A 31 4.47 -3.29 -0.53
C SER A 31 5.55 -4.32 -0.88
N ILE A 32 5.97 -4.36 -2.14
CA ILE A 32 7.07 -5.24 -2.61
C ILE A 32 8.39 -4.69 -2.09
N SER A 33 8.60 -3.37 -2.08
CA SER A 33 9.82 -2.73 -1.54
C SER A 33 10.04 -3.07 -0.07
N HIS A 34 9.02 -2.97 0.78
CA HIS A 34 9.12 -3.40 2.19
C HIS A 34 9.58 -4.85 2.30
N ARG A 35 9.02 -5.72 1.48
CA ARG A 35 9.34 -7.15 1.49
C ARG A 35 10.71 -7.46 0.94
N ALA A 36 11.13 -6.78 -0.13
CA ALA A 36 12.47 -6.92 -0.69
C ALA A 36 13.54 -6.57 0.34
N LEU A 37 13.33 -5.49 1.12
CA LEU A 37 14.22 -5.10 2.22
C LEU A 37 14.21 -6.14 3.35
N LEU A 38 13.02 -6.52 3.85
CA LEU A 38 12.87 -7.46 4.97
C LEU A 38 13.41 -8.85 4.61
N PHE A 39 13.04 -9.37 3.43
CA PHE A 39 13.48 -10.71 3.01
C PHE A 39 14.94 -10.70 2.58
N GLY A 40 15.44 -9.59 2.01
CA GLY A 40 16.85 -9.38 1.74
C GLY A 40 17.70 -9.42 3.02
N ALA A 41 17.22 -8.82 4.11
CA ALA A 41 17.86 -8.90 5.42
C ALA A 41 17.95 -10.33 5.96
N LEU A 42 16.99 -11.19 5.58
CA LEU A 42 16.93 -12.60 5.99
C LEU A 42 17.66 -13.56 5.03
N ALA A 43 18.20 -13.04 3.93
CA ALA A 43 18.91 -13.86 2.95
C ALA A 43 20.29 -14.33 3.48
N ASP A 44 20.82 -15.37 2.82
CA ASP A 44 22.15 -15.93 3.10
C ASP A 44 23.21 -15.27 2.21
N GLY A 45 23.38 -13.96 2.36
CA GLY A 45 24.33 -13.16 1.59
C GLY A 45 23.70 -11.91 0.98
N PRO A 46 24.44 -11.21 0.10
CA PRO A 46 24.02 -9.93 -0.43
C PRO A 46 22.84 -10.05 -1.41
N VAL A 47 21.88 -9.14 -1.28
CA VAL A 47 20.75 -8.96 -2.18
C VAL A 47 20.84 -7.56 -2.80
N GLU A 48 20.95 -7.54 -4.13
CA GLU A 48 20.96 -6.30 -4.92
C GLU A 48 19.53 -5.99 -5.37
N ILE A 49 18.94 -4.96 -4.77
CA ILE A 49 17.56 -4.54 -5.06
C ILE A 49 17.62 -3.38 -6.05
N SER A 50 16.98 -3.50 -7.21
CA SER A 50 16.78 -2.42 -8.16
C SER A 50 15.35 -1.93 -8.16
N GLY A 51 15.14 -0.61 -8.32
CA GLY A 51 13.82 0.00 -8.42
C GLY A 51 13.07 0.12 -7.10
N LEU A 52 13.77 0.19 -5.95
CA LEU A 52 13.12 0.36 -4.64
C LEU A 52 12.28 1.63 -4.60
N GLY A 53 11.06 1.55 -4.07
CA GLY A 53 10.23 2.71 -3.79
C GLY A 53 10.84 3.58 -2.67
N LEU A 54 10.98 4.89 -2.93
CA LEU A 54 11.63 5.84 -2.00
C LEU A 54 10.63 6.59 -1.10
N GLY A 55 9.40 6.14 -0.99
CA GLY A 55 8.43 6.71 -0.07
C GLY A 55 8.85 6.58 1.39
N GLY A 56 8.42 7.50 2.25
CA GLY A 56 8.78 7.58 3.67
C GLY A 56 8.59 6.26 4.42
N ASP A 57 7.56 5.50 4.07
CA ASP A 57 7.30 4.17 4.64
C ASP A 57 8.48 3.19 4.43
N ASN A 58 9.05 3.16 3.22
CA ASN A 58 10.18 2.28 2.90
C ASN A 58 11.48 2.76 3.55
N VAL A 59 11.66 4.09 3.64
CA VAL A 59 12.79 4.70 4.36
C VAL A 59 12.78 4.28 5.84
N SER A 60 11.61 4.29 6.48
CA SER A 60 11.47 3.80 7.87
C SER A 60 11.85 2.32 8.00
N THR A 61 11.54 1.48 7.01
CA THR A 61 11.96 0.06 7.01
C THR A 61 13.47 -0.09 6.90
N VAL A 62 14.13 0.69 6.03
CA VAL A 62 15.61 0.70 5.93
C VAL A 62 16.23 1.10 7.27
N ALA A 63 15.72 2.17 7.91
CA ALA A 63 16.22 2.63 9.20
C ALA A 63 16.06 1.56 10.29
N ALA A 64 14.89 0.91 10.37
CA ALA A 64 14.62 -0.15 11.33
C ALA A 64 15.55 -1.37 11.13
N LEU A 65 15.77 -1.79 9.89
CA LEU A 65 16.68 -2.91 9.59
C LEU A 65 18.14 -2.58 9.93
N ARG A 66 18.60 -1.36 9.62
CA ARG A 66 19.93 -0.89 10.03
C ARG A 66 20.08 -0.89 11.55
N ALA A 67 19.06 -0.45 12.30
CA ALA A 67 19.07 -0.49 13.76
C ALA A 67 19.10 -1.92 14.31
N LEU A 68 18.60 -2.91 13.56
CA LEU A 68 18.68 -4.33 13.88
C LEU A 68 20.01 -4.97 13.42
N GLY A 69 20.99 -4.18 12.96
CA GLY A 69 22.32 -4.65 12.60
C GLY A 69 22.48 -5.12 11.14
N VAL A 70 21.51 -4.87 10.28
CA VAL A 70 21.59 -5.24 8.85
C VAL A 70 22.38 -4.16 8.09
N PRO A 71 23.53 -4.50 7.44
CA PRO A 71 24.22 -3.55 6.59
C PRO A 71 23.43 -3.29 5.31
N ILE A 72 23.10 -2.00 5.06
CA ILE A 72 22.35 -1.58 3.89
C ILE A 72 23.06 -0.37 3.26
N ALA A 73 23.50 -0.51 2.02
CA ALA A 73 23.99 0.57 1.18
C ALA A 73 22.91 0.95 0.18
N GLN A 74 22.71 2.28 -0.05
CA GLN A 74 21.66 2.79 -0.91
C GLN A 74 22.20 3.89 -1.82
N ALA A 75 21.89 3.78 -3.12
CA ALA A 75 22.18 4.78 -4.15
C ALA A 75 20.91 5.02 -4.97
N GLY A 76 20.11 6.01 -4.57
CA GLY A 76 18.79 6.24 -5.18
C GLY A 76 17.86 5.06 -4.96
N THR A 77 17.34 4.48 -6.06
CA THR A 77 16.45 3.31 -6.04
C THR A 77 17.20 1.97 -6.01
N ASP A 78 18.52 1.99 -6.13
CA ASP A 78 19.34 0.79 -6.06
C ASP A 78 19.86 0.61 -4.64
N VAL A 79 19.60 -0.55 -4.07
CA VAL A 79 19.89 -0.85 -2.66
C VAL A 79 20.55 -2.21 -2.55
N ARG A 80 21.70 -2.24 -1.89
CA ARG A 80 22.35 -3.47 -1.47
C ARG A 80 22.05 -3.77 -0.02
N VAL A 81 21.49 -4.92 0.25
CA VAL A 81 21.24 -5.46 1.59
C VAL A 81 22.17 -6.64 1.80
N ASP A 82 23.11 -6.54 2.73
CA ASP A 82 23.93 -7.69 3.12
C ASP A 82 23.14 -8.52 4.12
N GLY A 83 22.51 -9.58 3.63
CA GLY A 83 21.62 -10.44 4.42
C GLY A 83 22.36 -11.10 5.59
N VAL A 84 21.74 -11.04 6.76
CA VAL A 84 22.29 -11.58 8.01
C VAL A 84 21.52 -12.82 8.50
N GLY A 85 20.42 -13.16 7.81
CA GLY A 85 19.51 -14.23 8.24
C GLY A 85 18.77 -13.90 9.54
N PHE A 86 17.90 -14.81 9.97
CA PHE A 86 17.18 -14.60 11.23
C PHE A 86 18.14 -14.48 12.44
N ALA A 87 19.18 -15.31 12.51
CA ALA A 87 20.09 -15.34 13.64
C ALA A 87 21.02 -14.12 13.75
N GLY A 88 21.29 -13.43 12.63
CA GLY A 88 22.16 -12.26 12.61
C GLY A 88 21.49 -10.95 12.99
N LEU A 89 20.16 -10.95 13.17
CA LEU A 89 19.45 -9.76 13.67
C LEU A 89 19.81 -9.53 15.13
N GLY A 90 20.23 -8.30 15.46
CA GLY A 90 20.61 -7.87 16.80
C GLY A 90 19.54 -7.01 17.48
N GLU A 91 19.69 -6.84 18.80
CA GLU A 91 18.86 -5.93 19.59
C GLU A 91 19.20 -4.49 19.23
N ALA A 92 18.16 -3.69 18.96
CA ALA A 92 18.34 -2.28 18.66
C ALA A 92 18.58 -1.46 19.94
N ALA A 93 19.53 -0.52 19.89
CA ALA A 93 19.86 0.33 21.04
C ALA A 93 18.76 1.37 21.39
N ALA A 94 17.81 1.60 20.49
CA ALA A 94 16.71 2.55 20.65
C ALA A 94 15.42 1.98 20.03
N PRO A 95 14.26 2.55 20.34
CA PRO A 95 13.00 2.16 19.69
C PRO A 95 13.09 2.25 18.17
N LEU A 96 12.53 1.27 17.48
CA LEU A 96 12.42 1.21 16.03
C LEU A 96 11.29 2.12 15.58
N ASP A 97 11.61 3.23 14.94
CA ASP A 97 10.62 4.16 14.41
C ASP A 97 10.12 3.69 13.05
N CYS A 98 8.84 3.33 13.00
CA CYS A 98 8.14 2.92 11.78
C CYS A 98 7.53 4.10 11.01
N GLY A 99 7.70 5.33 11.47
CA GLY A 99 7.09 6.53 10.87
C GLY A 99 5.57 6.39 10.76
N ASN A 100 5.00 6.55 9.57
CA ASN A 100 3.58 6.30 9.28
C ASN A 100 3.31 4.85 8.82
N SER A 101 4.33 4.00 8.72
CA SER A 101 4.22 2.68 8.08
C SER A 101 3.59 1.61 8.97
N GLY A 102 2.29 1.40 8.83
CA GLY A 102 1.62 0.24 9.42
C GLY A 102 2.12 -1.10 8.85
N THR A 103 2.69 -1.10 7.66
CA THR A 103 3.32 -2.29 7.05
C THR A 103 4.59 -2.64 7.81
N SER A 104 5.53 -1.69 7.96
CA SER A 104 6.78 -1.91 8.70
C SER A 104 6.49 -2.45 10.11
N MET A 105 5.59 -1.79 10.85
CA MET A 105 5.29 -2.18 12.21
C MET A 105 4.74 -3.61 12.31
N ARG A 106 3.76 -3.97 11.47
CA ARG A 106 3.15 -5.31 11.54
C ARG A 106 4.09 -6.42 11.09
N LEU A 107 4.86 -6.20 10.00
CA LEU A 107 5.82 -7.19 9.52
C LEU A 107 6.98 -7.36 10.50
N LEU A 108 7.47 -6.27 11.10
CA LEU A 108 8.49 -6.33 12.16
C LEU A 108 7.98 -7.07 13.39
N CYS A 109 6.71 -6.93 13.80
CA CYS A 109 6.16 -7.76 14.87
C CYS A 109 6.32 -9.25 14.58
N GLY A 110 6.01 -9.69 13.36
CA GLY A 110 6.19 -11.10 12.95
C GLY A 110 7.65 -11.53 12.89
N LEU A 111 8.52 -10.67 12.36
CA LEU A 111 9.96 -10.92 12.27
C LEU A 111 10.60 -11.06 13.66
N LEU A 112 10.27 -10.15 14.56
CA LEU A 112 10.86 -10.06 15.90
C LEU A 112 10.26 -11.05 16.89
N ALA A 113 9.09 -11.63 16.61
CA ALA A 113 8.40 -12.57 17.50
C ALA A 113 9.22 -13.80 17.88
N GLY A 114 10.14 -14.24 17.03
CA GLY A 114 11.05 -15.38 17.31
C GLY A 114 12.46 -14.98 17.73
N ARG A 115 12.74 -13.70 18.04
CA ARG A 115 14.10 -13.24 18.39
C ARG A 115 14.33 -13.25 19.90
N PRO A 116 15.53 -13.63 20.38
CA PRO A 116 15.82 -13.78 21.81
C PRO A 116 16.13 -12.43 22.50
N PHE A 117 15.54 -11.33 22.04
CA PHE A 117 15.71 -9.99 22.61
C PHE A 117 14.38 -9.20 22.62
N VAL A 118 14.42 -8.02 23.21
CA VAL A 118 13.28 -7.12 23.32
C VAL A 118 13.42 -6.00 22.28
N ALA A 119 12.35 -5.69 21.59
CA ALA A 119 12.30 -4.54 20.67
C ALA A 119 11.06 -3.69 20.93
N THR A 120 11.22 -2.38 20.92
CA THR A 120 10.11 -1.42 20.98
C THR A 120 9.88 -0.82 19.60
N LEU A 121 8.64 -0.89 19.12
CA LEU A 121 8.21 -0.32 17.84
C LEU A 121 7.39 0.95 18.11
N THR A 122 7.79 2.06 17.49
CA THR A 122 7.10 3.35 17.59
C THR A 122 6.66 3.83 16.20
N GLY A 123 5.92 4.92 16.17
CA GLY A 123 5.53 5.57 14.94
C GLY A 123 4.95 6.96 15.20
N ASP A 124 4.59 7.64 14.13
CA ASP A 124 4.02 8.98 14.19
C ASP A 124 2.63 9.00 14.86
N ARG A 125 2.03 10.19 14.91
CA ARG A 125 0.71 10.41 15.52
C ARG A 125 -0.39 9.59 14.82
N SER A 126 -0.32 9.42 13.51
CA SER A 126 -1.31 8.64 12.73
C SER A 126 -1.16 7.14 13.02
N LEU A 127 0.06 6.60 12.92
CA LEU A 127 0.33 5.19 13.19
C LEU A 127 0.02 4.82 14.65
N SER A 128 0.29 5.73 15.59
CA SER A 128 0.03 5.54 17.03
C SER A 128 -1.46 5.41 17.40
N ARG A 129 -2.36 5.68 16.45
CA ARG A 129 -3.81 5.51 16.62
C ARG A 129 -4.36 4.28 15.91
N ARG A 130 -3.52 3.56 15.16
CA ARG A 130 -3.97 2.36 14.42
C ARG A 130 -4.00 1.14 15.34
N PRO A 131 -5.08 0.33 15.33
CA PRO A 131 -5.21 -0.85 16.17
C PRO A 131 -4.21 -1.94 15.73
N MET A 132 -3.55 -2.55 16.71
CA MET A 132 -2.52 -3.58 16.52
C MET A 132 -2.88 -4.92 17.17
N ALA A 133 -4.03 -5.03 17.85
CA ALA A 133 -4.47 -6.28 18.45
C ALA A 133 -4.59 -7.42 17.43
N ARG A 134 -4.99 -7.11 16.20
CA ARG A 134 -5.11 -8.11 15.13
C ARG A 134 -3.81 -8.85 14.84
N VAL A 135 -2.64 -8.19 14.95
CA VAL A 135 -1.33 -8.83 14.77
C VAL A 135 -0.79 -9.39 16.07
N ALA A 136 -1.00 -8.73 17.20
CA ALA A 136 -0.49 -9.16 18.49
C ALA A 136 -1.15 -10.47 18.97
N THR A 137 -2.47 -10.62 18.80
CA THR A 137 -3.23 -11.78 19.27
C THR A 137 -2.70 -13.11 18.73
N PRO A 138 -2.58 -13.33 17.41
CA PRO A 138 -2.06 -14.59 16.90
C PRO A 138 -0.57 -14.80 17.22
N LEU A 139 0.26 -13.77 17.22
CA LEU A 139 1.67 -13.89 17.58
C LEU A 139 1.85 -14.30 19.05
N ARG A 140 1.00 -13.80 19.96
CA ARG A 140 0.95 -14.25 21.36
C ARG A 140 0.56 -15.73 21.45
N ARG A 141 -0.40 -16.19 20.63
CA ARG A 141 -0.76 -17.62 20.55
C ARG A 141 0.38 -18.49 20.05
N MET A 142 1.27 -17.95 19.19
CA MET A 142 2.48 -18.64 18.74
C MET A 142 3.56 -18.71 19.84
N GLY A 143 3.52 -17.86 20.87
CA GLY A 143 4.47 -17.87 21.99
C GLY A 143 5.26 -16.57 22.19
N ALA A 144 5.06 -15.54 21.37
CA ALA A 144 5.64 -14.22 21.60
C ALA A 144 4.89 -13.46 22.71
N THR A 145 5.56 -12.51 23.36
CA THR A 145 4.92 -11.51 24.22
C THR A 145 4.94 -10.17 23.51
N ILE A 146 3.75 -9.59 23.34
CA ILE A 146 3.61 -8.29 22.69
C ILE A 146 2.74 -7.41 23.58
N ASP A 147 3.30 -6.31 24.08
CA ASP A 147 2.63 -5.33 24.91
C ASP A 147 2.49 -4.00 24.15
N GLY A 148 1.55 -3.17 24.57
CA GLY A 148 1.34 -1.86 23.98
C GLY A 148 0.36 -1.04 24.80
N ARG A 149 0.09 0.17 24.32
CA ARG A 149 -0.84 1.08 24.97
C ARG A 149 -2.28 0.62 24.76
N GLN A 150 -3.07 0.66 25.82
CA GLN A 150 -4.53 0.53 25.75
C GLN A 150 -5.17 1.92 25.68
N ASP A 151 -6.30 2.05 25.01
CA ASP A 151 -7.06 3.30 24.97
C ASP A 151 -8.14 3.28 26.05
N PRO A 152 -8.00 4.07 27.13
CA PRO A 152 -8.98 4.11 28.23
C PRO A 152 -10.36 4.62 27.79
N SER A 153 -10.44 5.38 26.67
CA SER A 153 -11.70 5.95 26.17
C SER A 153 -12.64 4.91 25.57
N GLN A 154 -12.11 3.74 25.21
CA GLN A 154 -12.88 2.64 24.57
C GLN A 154 -13.53 1.69 25.60
N GLY A 155 -13.39 1.98 26.89
CA GLY A 155 -13.91 1.13 27.97
C GLY A 155 -13.09 -0.13 28.21
N SER A 156 -13.32 -0.80 29.36
CA SER A 156 -12.58 -2.00 29.78
C SER A 156 -12.81 -3.25 28.91
N HIS A 157 -13.64 -3.17 27.88
CA HIS A 157 -13.96 -4.26 26.96
C HIS A 157 -13.25 -4.19 25.62
N SER A 158 -12.47 -3.12 25.33
CA SER A 158 -11.64 -3.05 24.13
C SER A 158 -10.35 -3.81 24.37
N ASN A 159 -10.17 -4.92 23.66
CA ASN A 159 -8.90 -5.66 23.59
C ASN A 159 -7.92 -5.01 22.59
N ASP A 160 -8.17 -3.78 22.15
CA ASP A 160 -7.31 -3.11 21.20
C ASP A 160 -6.01 -2.66 21.86
N LEU A 161 -4.95 -2.79 21.07
CA LEU A 161 -3.58 -2.49 21.43
C LEU A 161 -3.04 -1.46 20.44
N PHE A 162 -2.38 -0.42 20.95
CA PHE A 162 -1.86 0.69 20.17
C PHE A 162 -0.36 0.88 20.38
N PRO A 163 0.37 1.41 19.40
CA PRO A 163 1.78 1.77 19.59
C PRO A 163 1.98 2.82 20.71
N PRO A 164 3.17 2.82 21.37
CA PRO A 164 4.32 1.94 21.14
C PRO A 164 4.05 0.49 21.48
N LEU A 165 4.60 -0.44 20.67
CA LEU A 165 4.55 -1.87 20.94
C LEU A 165 5.89 -2.35 21.47
N THR A 166 5.88 -3.17 22.53
CA THR A 166 7.04 -3.92 22.99
C THR A 166 6.88 -5.36 22.60
N VAL A 167 7.79 -5.86 21.76
CA VAL A 167 7.85 -7.26 21.30
C VAL A 167 8.97 -7.96 22.05
N ARG A 168 8.64 -8.99 22.81
CA ARG A 168 9.59 -9.92 23.42
C ARG A 168 9.46 -11.24 22.66
N GLY A 169 10.45 -11.57 21.90
CA GLY A 169 10.47 -12.81 21.16
C GLY A 169 10.68 -14.02 22.06
N GLY A 170 10.32 -15.19 21.52
CA GLY A 170 10.41 -16.43 22.25
C GLY A 170 10.47 -17.65 21.34
N ALA A 171 10.45 -18.83 21.92
CA ALA A 171 10.32 -20.08 21.18
C ALA A 171 8.90 -20.17 20.60
N LEU A 172 8.79 -19.94 19.29
CA LEU A 172 7.52 -19.98 18.61
C LEU A 172 7.08 -21.41 18.28
N ARG A 173 5.77 -21.64 18.32
CA ARG A 173 5.12 -22.85 17.82
C ARG A 173 4.18 -22.54 16.67
N GLY A 174 4.08 -23.44 15.72
CA GLY A 174 3.11 -23.35 14.64
C GLY A 174 1.67 -23.37 15.15
N ILE A 175 0.78 -22.69 14.47
CA ILE A 175 -0.66 -22.62 14.80
C ILE A 175 -1.51 -22.74 13.54
N GLU A 176 -2.76 -23.15 13.72
CA GLU A 176 -3.82 -22.91 12.76
C GLU A 176 -4.58 -21.65 13.15
N TYR A 177 -4.69 -20.70 12.22
CA TYR A 177 -5.30 -19.40 12.49
C TYR A 177 -6.18 -18.92 11.35
N GLN A 178 -7.46 -18.69 11.66
CA GLN A 178 -8.39 -18.02 10.75
C GLN A 178 -8.28 -16.51 10.92
N LEU A 179 -7.91 -15.79 9.85
CA LEU A 179 -7.88 -14.34 9.87
C LEU A 179 -9.30 -13.76 10.01
N PRO A 180 -9.52 -12.78 10.91
CA PRO A 180 -10.84 -12.17 11.05
C PRO A 180 -11.25 -11.31 9.85
N VAL A 181 -10.27 -10.83 9.08
CA VAL A 181 -10.44 -10.05 7.85
C VAL A 181 -9.35 -10.42 6.85
N ALA A 182 -9.60 -10.21 5.56
CA ALA A 182 -8.59 -10.37 4.52
C ALA A 182 -7.50 -9.30 4.67
N SER A 183 -6.34 -9.66 5.21
CA SER A 183 -5.24 -8.74 5.52
C SER A 183 -3.88 -9.32 5.17
N ALA A 184 -3.30 -8.82 4.07
CA ALA A 184 -1.96 -9.21 3.65
C ALA A 184 -0.87 -8.89 4.69
N GLN A 185 -1.02 -7.81 5.46
CA GLN A 185 -0.05 -7.43 6.50
C GLN A 185 -0.07 -8.42 7.67
N LEU A 186 -1.26 -8.81 8.12
CA LEU A 186 -1.41 -9.80 9.17
C LEU A 186 -0.91 -11.18 8.71
N LYS A 187 -1.31 -11.59 7.51
CA LYS A 187 -0.82 -12.82 6.87
C LYS A 187 0.69 -12.85 6.78
N SER A 188 1.32 -11.77 6.28
CA SER A 188 2.78 -11.64 6.17
C SER A 188 3.49 -11.73 7.53
N ALA A 189 2.94 -11.10 8.58
CA ALA A 189 3.49 -11.19 9.92
C ALA A 189 3.48 -12.63 10.45
N LEU A 190 2.38 -13.36 10.22
CA LEU A 190 2.26 -14.76 10.63
C LEU A 190 3.16 -15.70 9.81
N ILE A 191 3.35 -15.42 8.52
CA ILE A 191 4.31 -16.15 7.68
C ILE A 191 5.72 -15.98 8.24
N LEU A 192 6.16 -14.73 8.53
CA LEU A 192 7.49 -14.45 9.09
C LEU A 192 7.71 -15.11 10.46
N ALA A 193 6.68 -15.12 11.31
CA ALA A 193 6.74 -15.83 12.59
C ALA A 193 6.73 -17.36 12.37
N GLY A 194 5.92 -17.87 11.43
CA GLY A 194 5.83 -19.28 11.09
C GLY A 194 7.14 -19.86 10.58
N LEU A 195 7.92 -19.09 9.83
CA LEU A 195 9.27 -19.50 9.37
C LEU A 195 10.26 -19.72 10.53
N GLN A 196 9.97 -19.19 11.71
CA GLN A 196 10.78 -19.31 12.92
C GLN A 196 10.17 -20.26 13.96
N ALA A 197 9.00 -20.83 13.69
CA ALA A 197 8.26 -21.65 14.62
C ALA A 197 8.68 -23.12 14.60
N SER A 198 8.50 -23.80 15.71
CA SER A 198 8.50 -25.27 15.70
C SER A 198 7.16 -25.78 15.19
N GLY A 199 7.19 -26.56 14.10
CA GLY A 199 6.02 -27.14 13.48
C GLY A 199 5.29 -26.19 12.52
N ARG A 200 4.27 -26.72 11.89
CA ARG A 200 3.53 -26.12 10.78
C ARG A 200 2.61 -24.98 11.23
N THR A 201 2.58 -23.91 10.48
CA THR A 201 1.60 -22.82 10.61
C THR A 201 0.65 -22.82 9.41
N VAL A 202 -0.65 -22.78 9.67
CA VAL A 202 -1.70 -22.69 8.65
C VAL A 202 -2.49 -21.43 8.85
N ILE A 203 -2.58 -20.60 7.83
CA ILE A 203 -3.26 -19.31 7.85
C ILE A 203 -4.39 -19.37 6.84
N SER A 204 -5.63 -19.24 7.30
CA SER A 204 -6.83 -19.17 6.44
C SER A 204 -7.40 -17.76 6.44
N GLU A 205 -7.94 -17.30 5.30
CA GLU A 205 -8.47 -15.95 5.16
C GLU A 205 -9.89 -15.93 4.56
N PRO A 206 -10.76 -14.98 4.95
CA PRO A 206 -12.14 -14.93 4.48
C PRO A 206 -12.26 -14.53 3.00
N GLY A 207 -11.26 -13.87 2.45
CA GLY A 207 -11.12 -13.47 1.05
C GLY A 207 -9.66 -13.39 0.67
N LEU A 208 -9.30 -13.53 -0.59
CA LEU A 208 -7.91 -13.50 -1.05
C LEU A 208 -7.31 -12.09 -0.86
N SER A 209 -6.47 -11.94 0.16
CA SER A 209 -5.65 -10.74 0.29
C SER A 209 -4.38 -10.85 -0.58
N ARG A 210 -3.66 -9.73 -0.75
CA ARG A 210 -2.41 -9.69 -1.53
C ARG A 210 -1.43 -10.77 -1.11
N ASP A 211 -0.84 -11.45 -2.09
CA ASP A 211 0.01 -12.65 -1.93
C ASP A 211 1.50 -12.38 -2.19
N HIS A 212 1.94 -11.11 -2.10
CA HIS A 212 3.33 -10.73 -2.31
C HIS A 212 4.32 -11.54 -1.46
N SER A 213 4.00 -11.77 -0.17
CA SER A 213 4.90 -12.51 0.72
C SER A 213 5.07 -13.95 0.30
N GLU A 214 3.99 -14.60 -0.10
CA GLU A 214 3.97 -15.98 -0.57
C GLU A 214 4.80 -16.13 -1.83
N ARG A 215 4.59 -15.27 -2.82
CA ARG A 215 5.33 -15.27 -4.09
C ARG A 215 6.81 -15.02 -3.89
N MET A 216 7.14 -13.94 -3.19
CA MET A 216 8.53 -13.54 -2.98
C MET A 216 9.30 -14.53 -2.11
N LEU A 217 8.71 -15.02 -1.02
CA LEU A 217 9.33 -16.03 -0.16
C LEU A 217 9.48 -17.38 -0.88
N GLY A 218 8.50 -17.79 -1.66
CA GLY A 218 8.60 -18.98 -2.51
C GLY A 218 9.72 -18.84 -3.55
N PHE A 219 9.84 -17.67 -4.20
CA PHE A 219 10.95 -17.35 -5.11
C PHE A 219 12.29 -17.42 -4.40
N LEU A 220 12.39 -16.95 -3.15
CA LEU A 220 13.60 -16.99 -2.35
C LEU A 220 13.87 -18.35 -1.66
N GLY A 221 13.03 -19.36 -1.89
CA GLY A 221 13.23 -20.73 -1.42
C GLY A 221 12.73 -21.01 0.00
N ALA A 222 11.88 -20.16 0.55
CA ALA A 222 11.21 -20.43 1.82
C ALA A 222 10.14 -21.53 1.68
N PRO A 223 9.90 -22.31 2.73
CA PRO A 223 8.88 -23.35 2.74
C PRO A 223 7.47 -22.76 2.98
N VAL A 224 7.01 -21.95 2.04
CA VAL A 224 5.70 -21.29 2.03
C VAL A 224 4.92 -21.79 0.83
N SER A 225 3.74 -22.36 1.06
CA SER A 225 2.82 -22.83 0.04
C SER A 225 1.51 -22.07 0.10
N ALA A 226 1.14 -21.42 -0.99
CA ALA A 226 -0.17 -20.79 -1.14
C ALA A 226 -1.15 -21.78 -1.77
N GLU A 227 -2.35 -21.86 -1.19
CA GLU A 227 -3.47 -22.68 -1.66
C GLU A 227 -4.68 -21.75 -1.91
N PRO A 228 -4.69 -21.00 -3.03
CA PRO A 228 -5.67 -19.92 -3.26
C PRO A 228 -7.12 -20.40 -3.28
N GLU A 229 -7.39 -21.58 -3.85
CA GLU A 229 -8.73 -22.17 -3.91
C GLU A 229 -9.30 -22.45 -2.52
N GLN A 230 -8.42 -22.77 -1.55
CA GLN A 230 -8.78 -22.98 -0.16
C GLN A 230 -8.64 -21.70 0.68
N ARG A 231 -8.23 -20.58 0.06
CA ARG A 231 -7.92 -19.32 0.73
C ARG A 231 -6.98 -19.51 1.91
N ARG A 232 -5.91 -20.30 1.70
CA ARG A 232 -5.02 -20.77 2.76
C ARG A 232 -3.56 -20.62 2.36
N VAL A 233 -2.72 -20.34 3.36
CA VAL A 233 -1.26 -20.36 3.27
C VAL A 233 -0.71 -21.29 4.32
N VAL A 234 0.23 -22.12 3.92
CA VAL A 234 0.93 -23.08 4.77
C VAL A 234 2.40 -22.69 4.84
N VAL A 235 2.92 -22.61 6.06
CA VAL A 235 4.35 -22.45 6.33
C VAL A 235 4.81 -23.68 7.10
N ASP A 236 5.72 -24.46 6.51
CA ASP A 236 6.25 -25.67 7.16
C ASP A 236 7.77 -25.64 7.19
N PRO A 237 8.37 -25.11 8.25
CA PRO A 237 9.83 -25.01 8.35
C PRO A 237 10.52 -26.35 8.67
N THR A 238 9.81 -27.46 8.71
CA THR A 238 10.37 -28.78 9.00
C THR A 238 11.42 -29.15 7.96
N GLY A 239 12.65 -29.37 8.39
CA GLY A 239 13.78 -29.70 7.52
C GLY A 239 14.33 -28.51 6.71
N TRP A 240 13.77 -27.31 6.86
CA TRP A 240 14.32 -26.12 6.22
C TRP A 240 15.56 -25.61 6.97
N ASN A 241 16.57 -25.20 6.22
CA ASN A 241 17.85 -24.74 6.81
C ASN A 241 17.79 -23.31 7.38
N GLY A 242 16.63 -22.64 7.34
CA GLY A 242 16.45 -21.28 7.84
C GLY A 242 17.03 -20.17 6.95
N ARG A 243 17.35 -20.45 5.69
CA ARG A 243 18.06 -19.53 4.80
C ARG A 243 17.23 -19.20 3.57
N LEU A 244 17.14 -17.91 3.24
CA LEU A 244 16.60 -17.43 1.98
C LEU A 244 17.74 -17.24 0.97
N ARG A 245 17.45 -17.48 -0.31
CA ARG A 245 18.43 -17.28 -1.38
C ARG A 245 18.79 -15.79 -1.50
N ALA A 246 20.09 -15.52 -1.64
CA ALA A 246 20.61 -14.20 -2.00
C ALA A 246 20.63 -14.01 -3.53
N GLY A 247 20.90 -12.80 -3.99
CA GLY A 247 21.06 -12.47 -5.39
C GLY A 247 20.29 -11.22 -5.82
N PRO A 248 20.32 -10.88 -7.12
CA PRO A 248 19.64 -9.68 -7.61
C PRO A 248 18.11 -9.87 -7.61
N VAL A 249 17.42 -8.79 -7.23
CA VAL A 249 15.96 -8.70 -7.26
C VAL A 249 15.54 -7.35 -7.84
N SER A 250 14.42 -7.31 -8.55
CA SER A 250 13.87 -6.09 -9.12
C SER A 250 12.48 -5.83 -8.56
N VAL A 251 12.21 -4.60 -8.15
CA VAL A 251 10.90 -4.14 -7.68
C VAL A 251 10.15 -3.54 -8.86
N PRO A 252 9.01 -4.10 -9.27
CA PRO A 252 8.19 -3.53 -10.32
C PRO A 252 7.52 -2.23 -9.85
N GLY A 253 7.08 -1.41 -10.80
CA GLY A 253 6.34 -0.18 -10.52
C GLY A 253 5.03 -0.44 -9.78
N ASP A 254 4.66 0.50 -8.90
CA ASP A 254 3.47 0.41 -8.06
C ASP A 254 2.20 0.67 -8.87
N LEU A 255 1.36 -0.35 -8.99
CA LEU A 255 0.04 -0.23 -9.64
C LEU A 255 -0.86 0.80 -8.95
N SER A 256 -0.77 0.98 -7.62
CA SER A 256 -1.51 2.01 -6.91
C SER A 256 -1.11 3.42 -7.35
N SER A 257 0.19 3.64 -7.58
CA SER A 257 0.70 4.91 -8.11
C SER A 257 0.28 5.10 -9.57
N ALA A 258 0.40 4.05 -10.39
CA ALA A 258 0.00 4.08 -11.79
C ALA A 258 -1.51 4.34 -11.98
N ALA A 259 -2.35 3.86 -11.08
CA ALA A 259 -3.81 4.01 -11.17
C ALA A 259 -4.24 5.48 -11.31
N PHE A 260 -3.55 6.42 -10.65
CA PHE A 260 -3.85 7.85 -10.78
C PHE A 260 -3.53 8.38 -12.18
N LEU A 261 -2.39 7.99 -12.76
CA LEU A 261 -1.99 8.40 -14.11
C LEU A 261 -2.89 7.76 -15.18
N LEU A 262 -3.25 6.48 -15.00
CA LEU A 262 -4.18 5.78 -15.89
C LEU A 262 -5.57 6.40 -15.85
N VAL A 263 -6.11 6.70 -14.65
CA VAL A 263 -7.41 7.40 -14.51
C VAL A 263 -7.33 8.79 -15.13
N ALA A 264 -6.26 9.55 -14.89
CA ALA A 264 -6.08 10.85 -15.54
C ALA A 264 -6.16 10.74 -17.07
N ALA A 265 -5.50 9.76 -17.69
CA ALA A 265 -5.57 9.52 -19.13
C ALA A 265 -6.97 9.12 -19.62
N LEU A 266 -7.77 8.45 -18.78
CA LEU A 266 -9.12 8.02 -19.15
C LEU A 266 -10.16 9.15 -19.05
N ILE A 267 -9.92 10.17 -18.22
CA ILE A 267 -10.86 11.28 -17.98
C ILE A 267 -10.48 12.56 -18.74
N VAL A 268 -9.20 12.78 -19.03
CA VAL A 268 -8.73 13.93 -19.85
C VAL A 268 -8.89 13.60 -21.32
N PRO A 269 -9.65 14.41 -22.09
CA PRO A 269 -9.90 14.13 -23.51
C PRO A 269 -8.65 13.97 -24.36
N GLU A 270 -8.70 13.10 -25.38
CA GLU A 270 -7.62 12.83 -26.36
C GLU A 270 -6.31 12.31 -25.78
N SER A 271 -6.32 11.86 -24.53
CA SER A 271 -5.14 11.33 -23.84
C SER A 271 -4.80 9.90 -24.28
N ASP A 272 -3.49 9.59 -24.22
CA ASP A 272 -2.91 8.29 -24.54
C ASP A 272 -1.62 8.10 -23.72
N VAL A 273 -1.69 7.36 -22.65
CA VAL A 273 -0.60 7.18 -21.68
C VAL A 273 -0.28 5.71 -21.50
N THR A 274 1.00 5.37 -21.57
CA THR A 274 1.51 4.03 -21.23
C THR A 274 2.32 4.11 -19.94
N VAL A 275 2.03 3.22 -19.01
CA VAL A 275 2.86 3.02 -17.82
C VAL A 275 3.53 1.66 -17.91
N GLU A 276 4.88 1.67 -17.87
CA GLU A 276 5.70 0.47 -18.05
C GLU A 276 6.21 -0.10 -16.73
N ASN A 277 6.70 -1.35 -16.80
CA ASN A 277 7.31 -2.06 -15.67
C ASN A 277 6.40 -2.13 -14.43
N LEU A 278 5.09 -2.31 -14.62
CA LEU A 278 4.11 -2.39 -13.53
C LEU A 278 4.00 -3.80 -12.96
N GLY A 279 3.82 -3.88 -11.63
CA GLY A 279 3.34 -5.09 -10.99
C GLY A 279 1.90 -5.40 -11.42
N LEU A 280 1.69 -6.58 -12.02
CA LEU A 280 0.39 -7.05 -12.50
C LEU A 280 -0.14 -8.24 -11.69
N ASN A 281 0.14 -8.25 -10.40
CA ASN A 281 -0.35 -9.30 -9.51
C ASN A 281 -1.89 -9.35 -9.54
N PRO A 282 -2.51 -10.52 -9.81
CA PRO A 282 -3.96 -10.67 -9.89
C PRO A 282 -4.72 -10.23 -8.63
N THR A 283 -4.09 -10.31 -7.44
CA THR A 283 -4.67 -9.83 -6.19
C THR A 283 -4.65 -8.30 -6.05
N ARG A 284 -4.05 -7.59 -7.02
CA ARG A 284 -3.92 -6.12 -7.07
C ARG A 284 -4.62 -5.47 -8.27
N THR A 285 -4.87 -6.24 -9.34
CA THR A 285 -5.38 -5.70 -10.61
C THR A 285 -6.88 -5.38 -10.60
N GLY A 286 -7.54 -5.44 -9.47
CA GLY A 286 -8.97 -5.10 -9.37
C GLY A 286 -9.30 -3.71 -9.93
N VAL A 287 -8.41 -2.73 -9.77
CA VAL A 287 -8.59 -1.39 -10.36
C VAL A 287 -8.67 -1.45 -11.89
N LEU A 288 -7.87 -2.28 -12.54
CA LEU A 288 -7.90 -2.46 -14.00
C LEU A 288 -9.20 -3.13 -14.43
N ASP A 289 -9.64 -4.16 -13.69
CA ASP A 289 -10.90 -4.85 -13.95
C ASP A 289 -12.10 -3.90 -13.78
N ALA A 290 -12.08 -3.05 -12.73
CA ALA A 290 -13.10 -2.03 -12.50
C ALA A 290 -13.14 -1.02 -13.65
N LEU A 291 -11.99 -0.49 -14.06
CA LEU A 291 -11.91 0.47 -15.19
C LEU A 291 -12.38 -0.16 -16.50
N VAL A 292 -12.04 -1.42 -16.80
CA VAL A 292 -12.55 -2.16 -17.96
C VAL A 292 -14.08 -2.30 -17.86
N ALA A 293 -14.60 -2.66 -16.70
CA ALA A 293 -16.05 -2.73 -16.46
C ALA A 293 -16.74 -1.37 -16.65
N MET A 294 -16.05 -0.26 -16.34
CA MET A 294 -16.53 1.11 -16.61
C MET A 294 -16.44 1.49 -18.10
N GLY A 295 -15.88 0.63 -18.95
CA GLY A 295 -15.75 0.86 -20.39
C GLY A 295 -14.48 1.61 -20.81
N ALA A 296 -13.44 1.56 -19.99
CA ALA A 296 -12.14 2.13 -20.30
C ALA A 296 -11.46 1.40 -21.48
N ASP A 297 -10.75 2.15 -22.31
CA ASP A 297 -9.85 1.61 -23.34
C ASP A 297 -8.48 1.36 -22.72
N LEU A 298 -8.27 0.14 -22.23
CA LEU A 298 -7.04 -0.34 -21.61
C LEU A 298 -6.40 -1.45 -22.42
N GLU A 299 -5.10 -1.34 -22.67
CA GLU A 299 -4.28 -2.40 -23.24
C GLU A 299 -3.27 -2.87 -22.17
N ILE A 300 -3.38 -4.12 -21.73
CA ILE A 300 -2.53 -4.71 -20.70
C ILE A 300 -1.61 -5.74 -21.35
N LYS A 301 -0.29 -5.57 -21.21
CA LYS A 301 0.73 -6.49 -21.78
C LYS A 301 1.60 -7.03 -20.65
N ALA A 302 1.56 -8.33 -20.41
CA ALA A 302 2.53 -9.02 -19.56
C ALA A 302 3.89 -9.08 -20.28
N THR A 303 4.97 -8.75 -19.56
CA THR A 303 6.34 -8.75 -20.10
C THR A 303 7.26 -9.76 -19.40
N GLY A 304 6.89 -10.28 -18.24
CA GLY A 304 7.71 -11.23 -17.50
C GLY A 304 7.32 -11.36 -16.04
N GLN A 305 8.31 -11.71 -15.23
CA GLN A 305 8.16 -11.84 -13.78
C GLN A 305 9.36 -11.22 -13.03
N ALA A 306 9.11 -10.67 -11.86
CA ALA A 306 10.11 -10.19 -10.92
C ALA A 306 9.81 -10.74 -9.53
N MET A 307 10.70 -11.53 -8.93
CA MET A 307 10.51 -12.18 -7.61
C MET A 307 9.19 -12.97 -7.49
N GLY A 308 8.76 -13.68 -8.55
CA GLY A 308 7.48 -14.39 -8.58
C GLY A 308 6.26 -13.50 -8.82
N GLU A 309 6.44 -12.20 -8.94
CA GLU A 309 5.39 -11.22 -9.29
C GLU A 309 5.28 -11.06 -10.80
N PRO A 310 4.08 -11.15 -11.41
CA PRO A 310 3.90 -10.84 -12.81
C PRO A 310 4.14 -9.34 -13.05
N VAL A 311 4.82 -9.03 -14.16
CA VAL A 311 5.20 -7.66 -14.56
C VAL A 311 4.75 -7.38 -15.99
N GLY A 312 4.40 -6.13 -16.26
CA GLY A 312 3.96 -5.73 -17.59
C GLY A 312 3.83 -4.23 -17.78
N SER A 313 3.06 -3.85 -18.78
CA SER A 313 2.69 -2.47 -19.06
C SER A 313 1.18 -2.33 -19.21
N VAL A 314 0.68 -1.14 -18.90
CA VAL A 314 -0.72 -0.78 -19.09
C VAL A 314 -0.77 0.54 -19.88
N ARG A 315 -1.48 0.53 -21.00
CA ARG A 315 -1.78 1.71 -21.80
C ARG A 315 -3.25 2.07 -21.60
N ALA A 316 -3.51 3.33 -21.28
CA ALA A 316 -4.85 3.89 -21.11
C ALA A 316 -5.08 4.97 -22.15
N ARG A 317 -6.19 4.88 -22.88
CA ARG A 317 -6.60 5.85 -23.91
C ARG A 317 -7.99 6.40 -23.61
N TRP A 318 -8.17 7.69 -23.82
CA TRP A 318 -9.50 8.27 -23.79
C TRP A 318 -10.35 7.71 -24.94
N ALA A 319 -11.49 7.09 -24.61
CA ALA A 319 -12.30 6.33 -25.56
C ALA A 319 -13.27 7.19 -26.39
N GLY A 320 -13.12 8.55 -26.40
CA GLY A 320 -14.01 9.46 -27.10
C GLY A 320 -15.37 9.67 -26.41
N LYS A 321 -15.57 9.10 -25.22
CA LYS A 321 -16.79 9.16 -24.43
C LYS A 321 -16.49 8.94 -22.95
N PRO A 322 -17.35 9.45 -22.05
CA PRO A 322 -17.21 9.20 -20.62
C PRO A 322 -17.31 7.70 -20.26
N LEU A 323 -16.65 7.31 -19.19
CA LEU A 323 -16.82 6.03 -18.52
C LEU A 323 -18.30 5.87 -18.07
N ARG A 324 -18.68 4.67 -17.66
CA ARG A 324 -20.02 4.37 -17.11
C ARG A 324 -19.95 3.97 -15.65
N GLY A 325 -21.01 4.25 -14.90
CA GLY A 325 -21.17 3.78 -13.53
C GLY A 325 -21.25 2.25 -13.45
N ILE A 326 -20.72 1.71 -12.35
CA ILE A 326 -20.70 0.27 -12.03
C ILE A 326 -20.90 0.07 -10.52
N THR A 327 -21.02 -1.19 -10.10
CA THR A 327 -20.91 -1.56 -8.68
C THR A 327 -19.52 -2.16 -8.43
N VAL A 328 -18.80 -1.62 -7.43
CA VAL A 328 -17.52 -2.12 -6.92
C VAL A 328 -17.78 -2.70 -5.55
N ALA A 329 -17.81 -4.03 -5.44
CA ALA A 329 -18.15 -4.76 -4.21
C ALA A 329 -17.40 -6.09 -4.12
N GLY A 330 -17.43 -6.73 -2.96
CA GLY A 330 -16.90 -8.07 -2.75
C GLY A 330 -15.42 -8.21 -3.11
N GLU A 331 -15.10 -9.18 -3.94
CA GLU A 331 -13.72 -9.45 -4.37
C GLU A 331 -13.11 -8.29 -5.18
N LEU A 332 -13.91 -7.62 -6.02
CA LEU A 332 -13.45 -6.47 -6.79
C LEU A 332 -13.05 -5.30 -5.86
N ALA A 333 -13.85 -5.03 -4.84
CA ALA A 333 -13.55 -4.03 -3.82
C ALA A 333 -12.27 -4.38 -3.03
N LEU A 334 -12.12 -5.64 -2.62
CA LEU A 334 -10.94 -6.12 -1.90
C LEU A 334 -9.65 -5.99 -2.74
N ARG A 335 -9.70 -6.35 -4.02
CA ARG A 335 -8.56 -6.27 -4.95
C ARG A 335 -8.23 -4.85 -5.41
N SER A 336 -9.11 -3.88 -5.14
CA SER A 336 -8.96 -2.46 -5.49
C SER A 336 -8.88 -1.55 -4.26
N ILE A 337 -8.79 -2.10 -3.06
CA ILE A 337 -9.01 -1.37 -1.80
C ILE A 337 -8.18 -0.09 -1.66
N ASP A 338 -6.95 -0.11 -2.14
CA ASP A 338 -6.06 1.05 -2.06
C ASP A 338 -6.20 1.99 -3.28
N GLU A 339 -6.83 1.55 -4.35
CA GLU A 339 -7.07 2.31 -5.58
C GLU A 339 -8.49 2.93 -5.62
N ILE A 340 -9.33 2.69 -4.59
CA ILE A 340 -10.66 3.30 -4.47
C ILE A 340 -10.64 4.83 -4.62
N PRO A 341 -9.67 5.60 -4.07
CA PRO A 341 -9.62 7.04 -4.32
C PRO A 341 -9.47 7.42 -5.81
N ALA A 342 -8.66 6.68 -6.58
CA ALA A 342 -8.53 6.89 -8.02
C ALA A 342 -9.82 6.47 -8.77
N LEU A 343 -10.41 5.33 -8.41
CA LEU A 343 -11.69 4.87 -8.99
C LEU A 343 -12.84 5.83 -8.68
N ALA A 344 -12.84 6.49 -7.51
CA ALA A 344 -13.84 7.50 -7.16
C ALA A 344 -13.76 8.72 -8.10
N VAL A 345 -12.55 9.12 -8.54
CA VAL A 345 -12.40 10.17 -9.57
C VAL A 345 -12.90 9.67 -10.93
N ALA A 346 -12.60 8.45 -11.33
CA ALA A 346 -13.14 7.84 -12.55
C ALA A 346 -14.69 7.82 -12.51
N ALA A 347 -15.28 7.47 -11.36
CA ALA A 347 -16.72 7.46 -11.11
C ALA A 347 -17.32 8.87 -11.17
N ALA A 348 -16.63 9.89 -10.64
CA ALA A 348 -17.06 11.27 -10.68
C ALA A 348 -17.21 11.80 -12.12
N MET A 349 -16.36 11.35 -13.02
CA MET A 349 -16.38 11.72 -14.44
C MET A 349 -17.23 10.77 -15.31
N ALA A 350 -17.73 9.68 -14.77
CA ALA A 350 -18.53 8.67 -15.47
C ALA A 350 -19.96 9.15 -15.75
N LYS A 351 -20.67 8.46 -16.65
CA LYS A 351 -22.11 8.60 -16.83
C LYS A 351 -22.86 7.60 -15.93
N GLY A 352 -23.77 8.09 -15.12
CA GLY A 352 -24.56 7.27 -14.18
C GLY A 352 -23.93 7.21 -12.80
N THR A 353 -24.38 6.28 -11.97
CA THR A 353 -23.95 6.15 -10.58
C THR A 353 -23.02 4.95 -10.42
N THR A 354 -21.94 5.15 -9.68
CA THR A 354 -21.07 4.05 -9.22
C THR A 354 -21.31 3.82 -7.72
N GLU A 355 -21.56 2.56 -7.36
CA GLU A 355 -21.71 2.12 -5.98
C GLU A 355 -20.41 1.48 -5.50
N PHE A 356 -19.91 1.90 -4.35
CA PHE A 356 -18.74 1.33 -3.69
C PHE A 356 -19.18 0.71 -2.37
N CYS A 357 -19.03 -0.62 -2.22
CA CYS A 357 -19.48 -1.41 -1.07
C CYS A 357 -18.33 -2.21 -0.46
N ASP A 358 -18.53 -2.80 0.72
CA ASP A 358 -17.58 -3.68 1.42
C ASP A 358 -16.24 -2.99 1.74
N LEU A 359 -16.25 -1.68 1.98
CA LEU A 359 -15.06 -0.84 2.14
C LEU A 359 -14.78 -0.42 3.60
N ARG A 360 -15.37 -1.07 4.59
CA ARG A 360 -15.22 -0.69 6.01
C ARG A 360 -13.77 -0.51 6.46
N GLU A 361 -12.82 -1.27 5.88
CA GLU A 361 -11.39 -1.15 6.18
C GLU A 361 -10.79 0.21 5.76
N LEU A 362 -11.41 0.95 4.84
CA LEU A 362 -10.97 2.30 4.46
C LEU A 362 -11.17 3.34 5.56
N ARG A 363 -12.05 3.07 6.53
CA ARG A 363 -12.30 3.98 7.66
C ARG A 363 -11.15 4.05 8.67
N VAL A 364 -10.27 3.04 8.66
CA VAL A 364 -9.15 2.90 9.62
C VAL A 364 -7.78 2.87 8.94
N LYS A 365 -7.67 3.48 7.76
CA LYS A 365 -6.42 3.67 7.01
C LYS A 365 -5.67 4.91 7.54
N GLU A 366 -4.93 5.60 6.68
CA GLU A 366 -4.20 6.85 6.97
C GLU A 366 -5.15 7.96 7.43
N SER A 367 -6.33 7.99 6.83
CA SER A 367 -7.50 8.80 7.20
C SER A 367 -8.76 7.93 7.17
N ASP A 368 -9.93 8.46 7.56
CA ASP A 368 -11.21 7.89 7.14
C ASP A 368 -11.41 8.21 5.65
N ARG A 369 -10.90 7.33 4.78
CA ARG A 369 -10.91 7.53 3.33
C ARG A 369 -12.30 7.67 2.76
N ILE A 370 -13.30 6.99 3.33
CA ILE A 370 -14.70 7.10 2.86
C ILE A 370 -15.20 8.52 3.09
N ALA A 371 -15.04 9.04 4.31
CA ALA A 371 -15.46 10.40 4.64
C ALA A 371 -14.66 11.46 3.84
N CYS A 372 -13.35 11.27 3.69
CA CYS A 372 -12.50 12.19 2.92
C CYS A 372 -12.89 12.22 1.45
N ILE A 373 -13.09 11.06 0.80
CA ILE A 373 -13.51 10.97 -0.61
C ILE A 373 -14.87 11.66 -0.78
N ALA A 374 -15.84 11.34 0.08
CA ALA A 374 -17.17 11.92 0.00
C ALA A 374 -17.12 13.44 0.11
N ARG A 375 -16.40 13.98 1.09
CA ARG A 375 -16.22 15.42 1.30
C ARG A 375 -15.56 16.10 0.10
N GLU A 376 -14.43 15.57 -0.38
CA GLU A 376 -13.68 16.22 -1.46
C GLU A 376 -14.45 16.19 -2.80
N LEU A 377 -15.11 15.09 -3.12
CA LEU A 377 -15.96 15.02 -4.32
C LEU A 377 -17.20 15.94 -4.22
N GLN A 378 -17.84 16.05 -3.04
CA GLN A 378 -18.94 17.00 -2.84
C GLN A 378 -18.46 18.45 -3.01
N ARG A 379 -17.28 18.81 -2.51
CA ARG A 379 -16.66 20.14 -2.71
C ARG A 379 -16.38 20.42 -4.19
N ALA A 380 -16.02 19.39 -4.95
CA ALA A 380 -15.84 19.46 -6.40
C ALA A 380 -17.18 19.47 -7.19
N GLY A 381 -18.32 19.56 -6.51
CA GLY A 381 -19.64 19.66 -7.13
C GLY A 381 -20.32 18.33 -7.43
N MET A 382 -19.78 17.19 -6.96
CA MET A 382 -20.34 15.87 -7.23
C MET A 382 -21.46 15.51 -6.25
N THR A 383 -22.42 14.72 -6.69
CA THR A 383 -23.43 14.12 -5.83
C THR A 383 -22.88 12.82 -5.25
N VAL A 384 -22.61 12.82 -3.93
CA VAL A 384 -22.07 11.67 -3.21
C VAL A 384 -22.95 11.35 -2.01
N ARG A 385 -23.25 10.06 -1.83
CA ARG A 385 -23.94 9.54 -0.63
C ARG A 385 -23.01 8.62 0.11
N GLU A 386 -22.70 8.97 1.34
CA GLU A 386 -21.87 8.16 2.24
C GLU A 386 -22.70 7.08 2.94
N ALA A 387 -22.10 5.90 3.15
CA ALA A 387 -22.64 4.78 3.93
C ALA A 387 -21.59 4.28 4.95
N PRO A 388 -21.96 3.50 5.97
CA PRO A 388 -21.02 3.02 6.99
C PRO A 388 -19.84 2.19 6.44
N ASP A 389 -20.06 1.46 5.35
CA ASP A 389 -19.09 0.56 4.72
C ASP A 389 -18.83 0.86 3.24
N GLY A 390 -19.20 2.09 2.79
CA GLY A 390 -19.03 2.48 1.40
C GLY A 390 -19.58 3.86 1.08
N PHE A 391 -19.81 4.12 -0.20
CA PHE A 391 -20.40 5.36 -0.70
C PHE A 391 -20.87 5.17 -2.15
N SER A 392 -21.72 6.07 -2.63
CA SER A 392 -22.07 6.15 -4.05
C SER A 392 -21.71 7.51 -4.64
N VAL A 393 -21.32 7.51 -5.91
CA VAL A 393 -21.00 8.73 -6.68
C VAL A 393 -21.86 8.76 -7.92
N THR A 394 -22.66 9.83 -8.09
CA THR A 394 -23.32 10.12 -9.35
C THR A 394 -22.40 11.00 -10.19
N GLY A 395 -21.90 10.45 -11.27
CA GLY A 395 -20.92 11.10 -12.12
C GLY A 395 -21.54 12.18 -13.03
N THR A 396 -20.70 13.12 -13.48
CA THR A 396 -21.09 14.27 -14.31
C THR A 396 -21.27 13.94 -15.79
N GLY A 397 -20.88 12.71 -16.22
CA GLY A 397 -20.88 12.34 -17.64
C GLY A 397 -19.81 13.06 -18.46
N GLY A 398 -18.70 13.42 -17.84
CA GLY A 398 -17.57 14.13 -18.46
C GLY A 398 -17.65 15.65 -18.38
N ASN A 399 -18.68 16.22 -17.72
CA ASN A 399 -18.70 17.67 -17.46
C ASN A 399 -17.60 18.02 -16.43
N PRO A 400 -17.01 19.22 -16.54
CA PRO A 400 -15.95 19.67 -15.63
C PRO A 400 -16.36 19.61 -14.16
N SER A 401 -15.40 19.41 -13.27
CA SER A 401 -15.53 19.57 -11.83
C SER A 401 -15.25 21.01 -11.42
N LEU A 402 -15.62 21.35 -10.18
CA LEU A 402 -15.16 22.59 -9.56
C LEU A 402 -13.74 22.41 -9.07
N GLY A 403 -12.91 23.45 -9.24
CA GLY A 403 -11.59 23.53 -8.63
C GLY A 403 -11.65 23.94 -7.15
N GLY A 404 -10.50 24.21 -6.57
CA GLY A 404 -10.37 24.68 -5.20
C GLY A 404 -9.30 23.96 -4.39
N ARG A 405 -9.21 24.24 -3.09
CA ARG A 405 -8.18 23.64 -2.23
C ARG A 405 -8.64 22.27 -1.70
N VAL A 406 -7.83 21.24 -1.96
CA VAL A 406 -8.02 19.86 -1.47
C VAL A 406 -7.60 19.77 0.01
N GLN A 407 -8.37 19.04 0.80
CA GLN A 407 -8.09 18.75 2.22
C GLN A 407 -7.92 17.25 2.43
N PRO A 408 -6.71 16.70 2.21
CA PRO A 408 -6.46 15.27 2.21
C PRO A 408 -6.33 14.66 3.61
N ASP A 409 -6.30 15.48 4.67
CA ASP A 409 -6.11 15.04 6.07
C ASP A 409 -4.85 14.17 6.26
N GLY A 410 -3.76 14.51 5.53
CA GLY A 410 -2.50 13.77 5.56
C GLY A 410 -2.50 12.48 4.72
N ASP A 411 -3.57 12.20 3.95
CA ASP A 411 -3.65 11.01 3.11
C ASP A 411 -3.21 11.31 1.67
N HIS A 412 -2.05 10.75 1.29
CA HIS A 412 -1.46 10.90 -0.03
C HIS A 412 -2.37 10.48 -1.19
N ARG A 413 -3.25 9.49 -0.98
CA ARG A 413 -4.15 9.00 -2.03
C ARG A 413 -5.32 9.95 -2.26
N ILE A 414 -5.79 10.61 -1.21
CA ILE A 414 -6.81 11.66 -1.33
C ILE A 414 -6.19 12.88 -2.02
N ALA A 415 -4.96 13.25 -1.65
CA ALA A 415 -4.24 14.33 -2.32
C ALA A 415 -4.05 14.07 -3.83
N MET A 416 -3.59 12.89 -4.21
CA MET A 416 -3.44 12.51 -5.63
C MET A 416 -4.79 12.44 -6.36
N ALA A 417 -5.85 11.95 -5.72
CA ALA A 417 -7.20 11.94 -6.28
C ALA A 417 -7.69 13.36 -6.59
N GLY A 418 -7.50 14.29 -5.65
CA GLY A 418 -7.81 15.70 -5.87
C GLY A 418 -7.00 16.32 -7.02
N ALA A 419 -5.70 15.99 -7.09
CA ALA A 419 -4.84 16.48 -8.17
C ALA A 419 -5.31 16.02 -9.56
N ILE A 420 -5.61 14.72 -9.76
CA ILE A 420 -6.07 14.24 -11.08
C ILE A 420 -7.48 14.72 -11.41
N LEU A 421 -8.36 14.96 -10.42
CA LEU A 421 -9.66 15.59 -10.65
C LEU A 421 -9.47 17.05 -11.09
N GLY A 422 -8.49 17.77 -10.54
CA GLY A 422 -8.11 19.12 -10.95
C GLY A 422 -7.72 19.26 -12.43
N LEU A 423 -7.24 18.17 -13.07
CA LEU A 423 -6.90 18.18 -14.50
C LEU A 423 -8.13 18.37 -15.40
N VAL A 424 -9.33 18.17 -14.89
CA VAL A 424 -10.62 18.36 -15.59
C VAL A 424 -11.51 19.39 -14.91
N ALA A 425 -10.98 20.17 -13.97
CA ALA A 425 -11.72 21.23 -13.29
C ALA A 425 -11.78 22.52 -14.14
N ASP A 426 -12.82 23.33 -13.92
CA ASP A 426 -12.93 24.64 -14.56
C ASP A 426 -11.98 25.68 -13.93
N ASP A 427 -11.77 25.57 -12.62
CA ASP A 427 -10.89 26.45 -11.86
C ASP A 427 -9.62 25.71 -11.41
N ALA A 428 -8.57 26.46 -11.04
CA ALA A 428 -7.34 25.88 -10.50
C ALA A 428 -7.61 25.11 -9.19
N THR A 429 -6.88 24.00 -9.03
CA THR A 429 -6.94 23.15 -7.86
C THR A 429 -5.62 23.20 -7.10
N GLU A 430 -5.68 23.43 -5.80
CA GLU A 430 -4.53 23.48 -4.89
C GLU A 430 -4.46 22.21 -4.05
N VAL A 431 -3.30 21.54 -4.06
CA VAL A 431 -3.12 20.28 -3.36
C VAL A 431 -1.87 20.32 -2.48
N PRO A 432 -1.95 19.94 -1.18
CA PRO A 432 -0.77 19.82 -0.33
C PRO A 432 0.23 18.82 -0.90
N SER A 433 1.37 19.31 -1.40
CA SER A 433 2.35 18.48 -2.10
C SER A 433 3.14 17.54 -1.17
N GLN A 434 3.30 17.92 0.09
CA GLN A 434 3.97 17.11 1.12
C GLN A 434 3.26 15.77 1.38
N ASP A 435 1.93 15.75 1.31
CA ASP A 435 1.15 14.53 1.49
C ASP A 435 1.43 13.53 0.36
N ILE A 436 1.49 14.03 -0.88
CA ILE A 436 1.82 13.22 -2.07
C ILE A 436 3.22 12.63 -1.97
N ALA A 437 4.20 13.45 -1.55
CA ALA A 437 5.61 13.04 -1.45
C ALA A 437 5.86 11.87 -0.50
N THR A 438 4.95 11.61 0.44
CA THR A 438 5.04 10.49 1.38
C THR A 438 5.12 9.12 0.67
N SER A 439 4.46 8.97 -0.48
CA SER A 439 4.46 7.70 -1.23
C SER A 439 4.88 7.85 -2.69
N PHE A 440 4.68 9.01 -3.30
CA PHE A 440 4.93 9.26 -4.70
C PHE A 440 5.64 10.61 -4.96
N PRO A 441 6.90 10.76 -4.55
CA PRO A 441 7.63 12.05 -4.67
C PRO A 441 7.70 12.62 -6.08
N SER A 442 7.73 11.75 -7.10
CA SER A 442 7.81 12.14 -8.52
C SER A 442 6.46 12.40 -9.20
N PHE A 443 5.34 12.38 -8.47
CA PHE A 443 3.99 12.48 -9.04
C PHE A 443 3.79 13.73 -9.91
N ALA A 444 4.07 14.92 -9.37
CA ALA A 444 3.95 16.17 -10.11
C ALA A 444 4.83 16.20 -11.37
N ARG A 445 6.08 15.73 -11.24
CA ARG A 445 7.01 15.64 -12.37
C ARG A 445 6.50 14.71 -13.47
N LEU A 446 5.93 13.56 -13.12
CA LEU A 446 5.38 12.63 -14.12
C LEU A 446 4.15 13.20 -14.82
N LEU A 447 3.29 13.91 -14.11
CA LEU A 447 2.19 14.65 -14.72
C LEU A 447 2.71 15.71 -15.72
N GLN A 448 3.75 16.46 -15.35
CA GLN A 448 4.39 17.43 -16.26
C GLN A 448 5.00 16.75 -17.51
N VAL A 449 5.69 15.62 -17.34
CA VAL A 449 6.24 14.82 -18.45
C VAL A 449 5.14 14.38 -19.40
N LEU A 450 3.95 14.06 -18.89
CA LEU A 450 2.78 13.70 -19.69
C LEU A 450 2.07 14.90 -20.32
N GLY A 451 2.49 16.13 -20.01
CA GLY A 451 1.95 17.37 -20.56
C GLY A 451 0.92 18.08 -19.69
N ALA A 452 0.71 17.65 -18.44
CA ALA A 452 -0.20 18.34 -17.53
C ALA A 452 0.36 19.68 -17.03
N PRO A 453 -0.45 20.74 -16.94
CA PRO A 453 -0.06 22.04 -16.40
C PRO A 453 -0.12 21.99 -14.86
N VAL A 454 0.93 21.49 -14.25
CA VAL A 454 1.10 21.43 -12.79
C VAL A 454 2.36 22.18 -12.37
N SER A 455 2.31 22.94 -11.27
CA SER A 455 3.42 23.79 -10.78
C SER A 455 3.50 23.82 -9.25
#